data_5a6cf21e665d37862c4e8128b532efe1
#
_entry.id   5a6cf21e665d37862c4e8128b532efe1
#
_cell.length_a   1.000
_cell.length_b   1.000
_cell.length_c   1.000
_cell.angle_alpha   90.00
_cell.angle_beta   90.00
_cell.angle_gamma   90.00
#
_symmetry.space_group_name_H-M   'P 1'
#
loop_
_entity.id
_entity.type
_entity.pdbx_description
1 polymer ?
#
loop_
_entity_poly.entity_id
_entity_poly.type
_entity_poly.pdbx_seq_one_letter_code
_entity_poly.pdbx_strand_id
1 'polypeptide(L)'
;MQQYRDTDYAAVSAALHAREAKLLTQAMAERMIDAATPEESYKTLLECGYAPLERCTLENVEHALSQARRELYREVSVLAPDKRIIELFQVKYDYHNAKLALKSKRTGEDVSRLAMDCGRFDAQKVLRGETSAVSAAMSRAMAQAESEAGHSGDVRMAELLLDRACYEEMSALASETGSTFLKDYVALQIDAVNLRTLVRARRMGCEDDVLAAAMLPGGHIPAGQLKGARGDHLSSLTHGTPLDSEGELAAKLLDSGGGLTEFERACDDALMSYLQRARRTPFGPEVVAGYLGAKEAEFTAVRTILSGKIAGIAAEDIRARLRMSYL
;
A
#
# COMPACT_ATOMS: atom_id res chain seq x y z
N MET A 1 12.56 1.77 25.11
CA MET A 1 11.40 1.38 24.31
C MET A 1 10.96 -0.01 24.73
N GLN A 2 9.65 -0.24 24.87
CA GLN A 2 9.11 -1.55 25.24
C GLN A 2 9.26 -2.51 24.04
N GLN A 3 9.93 -3.64 24.26
CA GLN A 3 9.99 -4.74 23.32
C GLN A 3 9.02 -5.83 23.77
N TYR A 4 8.24 -6.35 22.82
CA TYR A 4 7.33 -7.45 23.06
C TYR A 4 7.98 -8.76 22.62
N ARG A 5 7.72 -9.84 23.35
CA ARG A 5 8.15 -11.21 22.99
C ARG A 5 7.08 -11.83 22.09
N ASP A 6 7.46 -12.79 21.27
CA ASP A 6 6.52 -13.51 20.38
C ASP A 6 5.34 -14.10 21.18
N THR A 7 5.57 -14.58 22.39
CA THR A 7 4.52 -15.11 23.28
C THR A 7 3.46 -14.09 23.66
N ASP A 8 3.78 -12.80 23.67
CA ASP A 8 2.83 -11.74 23.98
C ASP A 8 1.77 -11.59 22.86
N TYR A 9 2.07 -12.11 21.67
CA TYR A 9 1.16 -12.15 20.50
C TYR A 9 0.28 -13.41 20.43
N ALA A 10 0.42 -14.38 21.35
CA ALA A 10 -0.27 -15.67 21.22
C ALA A 10 -1.80 -15.52 21.07
N ALA A 11 -2.42 -14.69 21.91
CA ALA A 11 -3.88 -14.48 21.87
C ALA A 11 -4.35 -13.79 20.59
N VAL A 12 -3.67 -12.72 20.16
CA VAL A 12 -4.02 -12.01 18.92
C VAL A 12 -3.78 -12.89 17.71
N SER A 13 -2.68 -13.65 17.67
CA SER A 13 -2.38 -14.56 16.55
C SER A 13 -3.45 -15.64 16.40
N ALA A 14 -3.87 -16.28 17.50
CA ALA A 14 -4.97 -17.24 17.44
C ALA A 14 -6.27 -16.62 16.92
N ALA A 15 -6.61 -15.41 17.37
CA ALA A 15 -7.79 -14.69 16.89
C ALA A 15 -7.70 -14.33 15.40
N LEU A 16 -6.52 -13.93 14.91
CA LEU A 16 -6.31 -13.54 13.51
C LEU A 16 -6.30 -14.78 12.60
N HIS A 17 -5.66 -15.88 12.98
CA HIS A 17 -5.74 -17.15 12.22
C HIS A 17 -7.18 -17.66 12.08
N ALA A 18 -8.01 -17.54 13.13
CA ALA A 18 -9.42 -17.89 13.02
C ALA A 18 -10.19 -16.97 12.03
N ARG A 19 -9.77 -15.70 11.91
CA ARG A 19 -10.37 -14.73 10.97
C ARG A 19 -9.88 -14.89 9.54
N GLU A 20 -8.70 -15.50 9.32
CA GLU A 20 -8.19 -15.80 7.97
C GLU A 20 -9.17 -16.66 7.17
N ALA A 21 -9.95 -17.52 7.81
CA ALA A 21 -11.00 -18.32 7.17
C ALA A 21 -12.10 -17.48 6.47
N LYS A 22 -12.19 -16.18 6.78
CA LYS A 22 -13.13 -15.23 6.16
C LYS A 22 -12.50 -14.31 5.13
N LEU A 23 -11.22 -14.48 4.83
CA LEU A 23 -10.55 -13.71 3.78
C LEU A 23 -11.07 -14.11 2.40
N LEU A 24 -11.07 -13.14 1.48
CA LEU A 24 -11.40 -13.38 0.08
C LEU A 24 -10.37 -14.33 -0.55
N THR A 25 -10.83 -15.52 -0.93
CA THR A 25 -9.98 -16.48 -1.62
C THR A 25 -9.95 -16.21 -3.13
N GLN A 26 -8.95 -16.79 -3.83
CA GLN A 26 -8.89 -16.72 -5.29
C GLN A 26 -10.19 -17.24 -5.95
N ALA A 27 -10.73 -18.36 -5.46
CA ALA A 27 -11.97 -18.93 -5.99
C ALA A 27 -13.18 -18.00 -5.80
N MET A 28 -13.25 -17.28 -4.67
CA MET A 28 -14.29 -16.28 -4.43
C MET A 28 -14.12 -15.06 -5.35
N ALA A 29 -12.90 -14.60 -5.56
CA ALA A 29 -12.60 -13.50 -6.49
C ALA A 29 -13.02 -13.86 -7.93
N GLU A 30 -12.70 -15.07 -8.40
CA GLU A 30 -13.16 -15.56 -9.72
C GLU A 30 -14.69 -15.61 -9.80
N ARG A 31 -15.37 -16.11 -8.78
CA ARG A 31 -16.83 -16.12 -8.70
C ARG A 31 -17.43 -14.71 -8.75
N MET A 32 -16.77 -13.73 -8.13
CA MET A 32 -17.15 -12.32 -8.20
C MET A 32 -17.00 -11.76 -9.62
N ILE A 33 -15.92 -12.12 -10.32
CA ILE A 33 -15.68 -11.66 -11.70
C ILE A 33 -16.70 -12.27 -12.66
N ASP A 34 -17.03 -13.56 -12.50
CA ASP A 34 -17.94 -14.31 -13.37
C ASP A 34 -19.42 -13.96 -13.13
N ALA A 35 -19.78 -13.37 -11.99
CA ALA A 35 -21.14 -12.97 -11.68
C ALA A 35 -21.74 -12.08 -12.79
N ALA A 36 -23.03 -12.22 -13.10
CA ALA A 36 -23.66 -11.48 -14.19
C ALA A 36 -23.79 -9.97 -13.90
N THR A 37 -24.01 -9.60 -12.64
CA THR A 37 -24.21 -8.20 -12.22
C THR A 37 -23.26 -7.79 -11.08
N PRO A 38 -23.02 -6.48 -10.89
CA PRO A 38 -22.28 -6.00 -9.73
C PRO A 38 -22.90 -6.42 -8.38
N GLU A 39 -24.24 -6.47 -8.30
CA GLU A 39 -24.97 -6.88 -7.10
C GLU A 39 -24.74 -8.37 -6.78
N GLU A 40 -24.76 -9.23 -7.79
CA GLU A 40 -24.42 -10.65 -7.62
C GLU A 40 -22.97 -10.84 -7.20
N SER A 41 -22.06 -10.08 -7.82
CA SER A 41 -20.65 -10.07 -7.45
C SER A 41 -20.48 -9.70 -5.96
N TYR A 42 -21.16 -8.65 -5.50
CA TYR A 42 -21.09 -8.20 -4.12
C TYR A 42 -21.61 -9.22 -3.10
N LYS A 43 -22.59 -10.05 -3.47
CA LYS A 43 -23.12 -11.10 -2.55
C LYS A 43 -22.05 -12.04 -2.04
N THR A 44 -21.01 -12.32 -2.82
CA THR A 44 -19.87 -13.14 -2.37
C THR A 44 -19.18 -12.54 -1.14
N LEU A 45 -19.15 -11.21 -1.01
CA LEU A 45 -18.51 -10.51 0.11
C LEU A 45 -19.25 -10.70 1.44
N LEU A 46 -20.53 -11.07 1.42
CA LEU A 46 -21.26 -11.41 2.64
C LEU A 46 -20.63 -12.60 3.36
N GLU A 47 -20.04 -13.55 2.60
CA GLU A 47 -19.29 -14.68 3.14
C GLU A 47 -18.00 -14.23 3.84
N CYS A 48 -17.41 -13.12 3.39
CA CYS A 48 -16.23 -12.49 3.99
C CYS A 48 -16.57 -11.58 5.19
N GLY A 49 -17.87 -11.42 5.50
CA GLY A 49 -18.34 -10.62 6.65
C GLY A 49 -18.60 -9.14 6.33
N TYR A 50 -18.68 -8.75 5.05
CA TYR A 50 -19.11 -7.41 4.68
C TYR A 50 -20.62 -7.22 4.91
N ALA A 51 -21.02 -6.00 5.23
CA ALA A 51 -22.43 -5.66 5.36
C ALA A 51 -23.14 -5.67 3.98
N PRO A 52 -24.43 -6.03 3.91
CA PRO A 52 -25.16 -5.95 2.64
C PRO A 52 -25.28 -4.52 2.14
N LEU A 53 -25.27 -4.35 0.80
CA LEU A 53 -25.56 -3.08 0.13
C LEU A 53 -26.94 -3.12 -0.50
N GLU A 54 -27.67 -2.01 -0.41
CA GLU A 54 -28.95 -1.85 -1.11
C GLU A 54 -28.76 -1.73 -2.63
N ARG A 55 -27.72 -1.02 -3.06
CA ARG A 55 -27.31 -0.84 -4.46
C ARG A 55 -25.81 -0.90 -4.58
N CYS A 56 -25.31 -1.62 -5.59
CA CYS A 56 -23.90 -1.74 -5.88
C CYS A 56 -23.44 -0.56 -6.80
N THR A 57 -23.37 0.65 -6.23
CA THR A 57 -22.78 1.82 -6.88
C THR A 57 -21.33 1.99 -6.45
N LEU A 58 -20.52 2.69 -7.24
CA LEU A 58 -19.12 2.97 -6.90
C LEU A 58 -19.02 3.67 -5.52
N GLU A 59 -19.89 4.63 -5.26
CA GLU A 59 -19.93 5.36 -3.99
C GLU A 59 -20.24 4.43 -2.79
N ASN A 60 -21.23 3.56 -2.91
CA ASN A 60 -21.60 2.61 -1.86
C ASN A 60 -20.50 1.58 -1.61
N VAL A 61 -19.83 1.10 -2.67
CA VAL A 61 -18.68 0.19 -2.57
C VAL A 61 -17.52 0.86 -1.85
N GLU A 62 -17.16 2.09 -2.23
CA GLU A 62 -16.08 2.84 -1.57
C GLU A 62 -16.40 3.12 -0.09
N HIS A 63 -17.66 3.46 0.22
CA HIS A 63 -18.10 3.64 1.59
C HIS A 63 -18.00 2.34 2.41
N ALA A 64 -18.44 1.21 1.86
CA ALA A 64 -18.36 -0.09 2.52
C ALA A 64 -16.90 -0.51 2.77
N LEU A 65 -16.01 -0.31 1.80
CA LEU A 65 -14.57 -0.59 1.93
C LEU A 65 -13.92 0.31 2.98
N SER A 66 -14.28 1.60 3.01
CA SER A 66 -13.77 2.55 4.00
C SER A 66 -14.21 2.15 5.41
N GLN A 67 -15.49 1.77 5.58
CA GLN A 67 -16.01 1.29 6.86
C GLN A 67 -15.32 -0.02 7.30
N ALA A 68 -15.18 -1.00 6.42
CA ALA A 68 -14.52 -2.26 6.71
C ALA A 68 -13.06 -2.06 7.12
N ARG A 69 -12.37 -1.11 6.48
CA ARG A 69 -10.98 -0.77 6.81
C ARG A 69 -10.85 -0.10 8.17
N ARG A 70 -11.72 0.85 8.52
CA ARG A 70 -11.75 1.44 9.87
C ARG A 70 -11.99 0.40 10.95
N GLU A 71 -12.95 -0.49 10.72
CA GLU A 71 -13.27 -1.58 11.64
C GLU A 71 -12.07 -2.50 11.85
N LEU A 72 -11.40 -2.90 10.76
CA LEU A 72 -10.18 -3.71 10.79
C LEU A 72 -9.13 -3.09 11.72
N TYR A 73 -8.75 -1.83 11.49
CA TYR A 73 -7.70 -1.19 12.27
C TYR A 73 -8.11 -1.00 13.73
N ARG A 74 -9.37 -0.66 13.99
CA ARG A 74 -9.90 -0.56 15.33
C ARG A 74 -9.83 -1.89 16.08
N GLU A 75 -10.29 -2.97 15.46
CA GLU A 75 -10.31 -4.30 16.09
C GLU A 75 -8.91 -4.85 16.33
N VAL A 76 -8.03 -4.79 15.32
CA VAL A 76 -6.66 -5.29 15.47
C VAL A 76 -5.91 -4.43 16.50
N SER A 77 -6.15 -3.12 16.54
CA SER A 77 -5.56 -2.24 17.56
C SER A 77 -5.98 -2.60 18.99
N VAL A 78 -7.17 -3.12 19.21
CA VAL A 78 -7.58 -3.58 20.54
C VAL A 78 -6.85 -4.86 20.95
N LEU A 79 -6.61 -5.75 19.99
CA LEU A 79 -6.06 -7.09 20.23
C LEU A 79 -4.52 -7.09 20.29
N ALA A 80 -3.85 -6.34 19.42
CA ALA A 80 -2.40 -6.38 19.32
C ALA A 80 -1.70 -5.69 20.50
N PRO A 81 -0.67 -6.31 21.06
CA PRO A 81 0.12 -5.70 22.17
C PRO A 81 0.92 -4.49 21.68
N ASP A 82 1.48 -4.55 20.49
CA ASP A 82 2.29 -3.49 19.88
C ASP A 82 1.50 -2.73 18.80
N LYS A 83 1.11 -1.51 19.12
CA LYS A 83 0.33 -0.65 18.20
C LYS A 83 1.15 -0.15 17.01
N ARG A 84 2.47 -0.11 17.11
CA ARG A 84 3.37 0.35 16.04
C ARG A 84 3.21 -0.48 14.77
N ILE A 85 2.82 -1.77 14.89
CA ILE A 85 2.52 -2.61 13.73
C ILE A 85 1.30 -2.09 12.97
N ILE A 86 0.25 -1.68 13.68
CA ILE A 86 -0.96 -1.12 13.08
C ILE A 86 -0.64 0.25 12.49
N GLU A 87 0.05 1.09 13.24
CA GLU A 87 0.47 2.41 12.80
C GLU A 87 1.29 2.35 11.50
N LEU A 88 2.18 1.36 11.37
CA LEU A 88 2.97 1.12 10.15
C LEU A 88 2.08 0.99 8.89
N PHE A 89 0.94 0.31 8.99
CA PHE A 89 -0.01 0.19 7.88
C PHE A 89 -0.88 1.42 7.69
N GLN A 90 -1.07 2.23 8.74
CA GLN A 90 -1.89 3.44 8.71
C GLN A 90 -1.16 4.67 8.19
N VAL A 91 0.18 4.76 8.35
CA VAL A 91 1.00 5.90 7.91
C VAL A 91 0.67 6.36 6.49
N LYS A 92 0.52 5.42 5.55
CA LYS A 92 0.22 5.73 4.15
C LYS A 92 -1.06 6.55 3.96
N TYR A 93 -2.06 6.37 4.83
CA TYR A 93 -3.32 7.12 4.77
C TYR A 93 -3.17 8.54 5.31
N ASP A 94 -2.34 8.72 6.33
CA ASP A 94 -2.03 10.05 6.85
C ASP A 94 -1.35 10.90 5.78
N TYR A 95 -0.32 10.33 5.12
CA TYR A 95 0.40 11.03 4.05
C TYR A 95 -0.42 11.18 2.76
N HIS A 96 -1.37 10.27 2.48
CA HIS A 96 -2.36 10.49 1.44
C HIS A 96 -3.20 11.74 1.73
N ASN A 97 -3.70 11.89 2.95
CA ASN A 97 -4.48 13.07 3.37
C ASN A 97 -3.62 14.34 3.33
N ALA A 98 -2.33 14.28 3.70
CA ALA A 98 -1.42 15.41 3.58
C ALA A 98 -1.22 15.85 2.12
N LYS A 99 -1.09 14.91 1.18
CA LYS A 99 -1.04 15.23 -0.26
C LYS A 99 -2.34 15.86 -0.76
N LEU A 100 -3.49 15.38 -0.27
CA LEU A 100 -4.78 16.00 -0.58
C LEU A 100 -4.87 17.42 -0.04
N ALA A 101 -4.43 17.68 1.20
CA ALA A 101 -4.39 19.01 1.79
C ALA A 101 -3.53 19.97 0.94
N LEU A 102 -2.35 19.52 0.51
CA LEU A 102 -1.46 20.29 -0.35
C LEU A 102 -2.12 20.64 -1.70
N LYS A 103 -2.79 19.68 -2.34
CA LYS A 103 -3.53 19.88 -3.60
C LYS A 103 -4.69 20.86 -3.43
N SER A 104 -5.55 20.63 -2.43
CA SER A 104 -6.70 21.49 -2.15
C SER A 104 -6.28 22.94 -1.91
N LYS A 105 -5.20 23.15 -1.16
CA LYS A 105 -4.67 24.50 -0.89
C LYS A 105 -4.19 25.21 -2.17
N ARG A 106 -3.73 24.45 -3.18
CA ARG A 106 -3.22 25.00 -4.45
C ARG A 106 -4.30 25.18 -5.50
N THR A 107 -5.27 24.25 -5.59
CA THR A 107 -6.34 24.30 -6.61
C THR A 107 -7.59 25.00 -6.13
N GLY A 108 -7.79 25.11 -4.83
CA GLY A 108 -9.04 25.59 -4.22
C GLY A 108 -10.20 24.57 -4.29
N GLU A 109 -9.91 23.34 -4.75
CA GLU A 109 -10.94 22.31 -4.89
C GLU A 109 -11.24 21.62 -3.55
N ASP A 110 -12.50 21.25 -3.34
CA ASP A 110 -12.91 20.43 -2.20
C ASP A 110 -12.51 18.95 -2.44
N VAL A 111 -11.54 18.50 -1.68
CA VAL A 111 -11.02 17.12 -1.71
C VAL A 111 -11.55 16.24 -0.59
N SER A 112 -12.49 16.71 0.22
CA SER A 112 -12.98 16.03 1.43
C SER A 112 -13.49 14.60 1.14
N ARG A 113 -14.09 14.38 -0.03
CA ARG A 113 -14.57 13.06 -0.48
C ARG A 113 -13.47 12.06 -0.77
N LEU A 114 -12.23 12.50 -0.99
CA LEU A 114 -11.08 11.65 -1.27
C LEU A 114 -10.31 11.31 0.00
N ALA A 115 -10.66 11.91 1.14
CA ALA A 115 -9.99 11.69 2.41
C ALA A 115 -10.17 10.26 2.91
N MET A 116 -9.09 9.72 3.48
CA MET A 116 -9.07 8.39 4.09
C MET A 116 -9.06 8.54 5.61
N ASP A 117 -10.13 8.11 6.28
CA ASP A 117 -10.31 8.23 7.73
C ASP A 117 -9.88 6.98 8.52
N CYS A 118 -8.97 6.21 7.96
CA CYS A 118 -8.37 5.01 8.54
C CYS A 118 -6.88 5.18 8.89
N GLY A 119 -6.38 6.41 8.84
CA GLY A 119 -5.05 6.77 9.34
C GLY A 119 -4.97 6.81 10.86
N ARG A 120 -3.82 7.23 11.37
CA ARG A 120 -3.56 7.44 12.81
C ARG A 120 -4.17 8.75 13.32
N PHE A 121 -4.31 9.72 12.42
CA PHE A 121 -4.75 11.08 12.73
C PHE A 121 -6.11 11.38 12.10
N ASP A 122 -6.83 12.32 12.69
CA ASP A 122 -8.11 12.81 12.18
C ASP A 122 -7.92 13.41 10.77
N ALA A 123 -8.55 12.78 9.77
CA ALA A 123 -8.39 13.16 8.37
C ALA A 123 -8.81 14.62 8.11
N GLN A 124 -9.85 15.12 8.79
CA GLN A 124 -10.31 16.49 8.60
C GLN A 124 -9.32 17.51 9.16
N LYS A 125 -8.64 17.19 10.28
CA LYS A 125 -7.58 18.03 10.81
C LYS A 125 -6.37 18.07 9.89
N VAL A 126 -5.98 16.92 9.34
CA VAL A 126 -4.90 16.83 8.34
C VAL A 126 -5.23 17.65 7.10
N LEU A 127 -6.46 17.52 6.56
CA LEU A 127 -6.90 18.30 5.39
C LEU A 127 -6.88 19.81 5.63
N ARG A 128 -7.18 20.26 6.85
CA ARG A 128 -7.06 21.68 7.22
C ARG A 128 -5.62 22.15 7.46
N GLY A 129 -4.64 21.24 7.37
CA GLY A 129 -3.22 21.55 7.61
C GLY A 129 -2.90 21.79 9.09
N GLU A 130 -3.67 21.20 10.03
CA GLU A 130 -3.44 21.33 11.47
C GLU A 130 -2.21 20.50 11.90
N THR A 131 -1.03 21.08 11.77
CA THR A 131 0.26 20.42 12.06
C THR A 131 0.42 19.99 13.52
N SER A 132 -0.33 20.60 14.44
CA SER A 132 -0.36 20.22 15.86
C SER A 132 -1.11 18.91 16.13
N ALA A 133 -1.90 18.43 15.17
CA ALA A 133 -2.73 17.22 15.29
C ALA A 133 -2.04 15.96 14.74
N VAL A 134 -0.80 16.06 14.27
CA VAL A 134 -0.05 14.97 13.64
C VAL A 134 1.30 14.73 14.33
N SER A 135 2.05 13.70 13.90
CA SER A 135 3.39 13.44 14.43
C SER A 135 4.35 14.59 14.11
N ALA A 136 5.41 14.75 14.92
CA ALA A 136 6.43 15.76 14.66
C ALA A 136 7.15 15.53 13.31
N ALA A 137 7.28 14.27 12.86
CA ALA A 137 7.86 13.93 11.58
C ALA A 137 6.94 14.41 10.44
N MET A 138 5.66 14.07 10.49
CA MET A 138 4.66 14.48 9.50
C MET A 138 4.47 16.00 9.47
N SER A 139 4.45 16.67 10.63
CA SER A 139 4.36 18.13 10.71
C SER A 139 5.50 18.82 9.98
N ARG A 140 6.74 18.36 10.17
CA ARG A 140 7.92 18.87 9.43
C ARG A 140 7.81 18.61 7.93
N ALA A 141 7.40 17.40 7.54
CA ALA A 141 7.23 17.04 6.13
C ALA A 141 6.18 17.90 5.43
N MET A 142 5.04 18.16 6.08
CA MET A 142 3.99 19.04 5.56
C MET A 142 4.48 20.46 5.38
N ALA A 143 5.20 21.01 6.36
CA ALA A 143 5.78 22.35 6.27
C ALA A 143 6.83 22.48 5.14
N GLN A 144 7.68 21.46 4.98
CA GLN A 144 8.65 21.41 3.88
C GLN A 144 7.96 21.34 2.51
N ALA A 145 6.95 20.47 2.36
CA ALA A 145 6.19 20.32 1.13
C ALA A 145 5.46 21.63 0.75
N GLU A 146 4.87 22.33 1.73
CA GLU A 146 4.26 23.64 1.50
C GLU A 146 5.27 24.68 1.04
N SER A 147 6.43 24.72 1.68
CA SER A 147 7.52 25.64 1.30
C SER A 147 8.00 25.36 -0.12
N GLU A 148 8.25 24.09 -0.47
CA GLU A 148 8.67 23.69 -1.81
C GLU A 148 7.62 24.06 -2.87
N ALA A 149 6.36 23.71 -2.64
CA ALA A 149 5.27 24.08 -3.55
C ALA A 149 5.09 25.60 -3.69
N GLY A 150 5.43 26.36 -2.64
CA GLY A 150 5.41 27.83 -2.66
C GLY A 150 6.53 28.42 -3.51
N HIS A 151 7.72 27.84 -3.45
CA HIS A 151 8.91 28.34 -4.18
C HIS A 151 8.91 27.91 -5.66
N SER A 152 8.75 26.63 -5.92
CA SER A 152 8.83 26.08 -7.27
C SER A 152 7.56 26.23 -8.09
N GLY A 153 6.40 26.37 -7.43
CA GLY A 153 5.09 26.26 -8.07
C GLY A 153 4.75 24.82 -8.50
N ASP A 154 5.68 23.88 -8.37
CA ASP A 154 5.51 22.48 -8.77
C ASP A 154 5.10 21.60 -7.58
N VAL A 155 3.84 21.18 -7.59
CA VAL A 155 3.28 20.29 -6.56
C VAL A 155 3.95 18.90 -6.57
N ARG A 156 4.49 18.46 -7.72
CA ARG A 156 5.10 17.13 -7.85
C ARG A 156 6.31 16.96 -6.94
N MET A 157 7.20 17.96 -6.87
CA MET A 157 8.36 17.92 -5.97
C MET A 157 7.93 17.87 -4.51
N ALA A 158 6.91 18.64 -4.14
CA ALA A 158 6.34 18.63 -2.79
C ALA A 158 5.68 17.27 -2.44
N GLU A 159 5.02 16.62 -3.40
CA GLU A 159 4.49 15.27 -3.20
C GLU A 159 5.60 14.22 -2.99
N LEU A 160 6.72 14.32 -3.72
CA LEU A 160 7.88 13.44 -3.52
C LEU A 160 8.49 13.58 -2.12
N LEU A 161 8.51 14.80 -1.55
CA LEU A 161 8.94 15.02 -0.17
C LEU A 161 8.02 14.31 0.83
N LEU A 162 6.69 14.39 0.62
CA LEU A 162 5.73 13.68 1.46
C LEU A 162 5.84 12.15 1.32
N ASP A 163 6.06 11.64 0.10
CA ASP A 163 6.27 10.21 -0.12
C ASP A 163 7.54 9.72 0.58
N ARG A 164 8.63 10.46 0.48
CA ARG A 164 9.88 10.15 1.21
C ARG A 164 9.65 10.12 2.72
N ALA A 165 9.02 11.14 3.29
CA ALA A 165 8.74 11.20 4.71
C ALA A 165 7.83 10.06 5.18
N CYS A 166 6.86 9.63 4.35
CA CYS A 166 6.02 8.47 4.60
C CYS A 166 6.87 7.21 4.81
N TYR A 167 7.78 6.89 3.89
CA TYR A 167 8.61 5.69 3.98
C TYR A 167 9.68 5.79 5.08
N GLU A 168 10.20 6.98 5.36
CA GLU A 168 11.10 7.20 6.50
C GLU A 168 10.38 6.92 7.83
N GLU A 169 9.14 7.38 7.99
CA GLU A 169 8.33 7.12 9.18
C GLU A 169 7.94 5.63 9.28
N MET A 170 7.60 4.97 8.17
CA MET A 170 7.37 3.52 8.14
C MET A 170 8.62 2.75 8.56
N SER A 171 9.79 3.12 8.06
CA SER A 171 11.07 2.49 8.42
C SER A 171 11.41 2.70 9.90
N ALA A 172 11.13 3.87 10.45
CA ALA A 172 11.30 4.16 11.87
C ALA A 172 10.38 3.28 12.73
N LEU A 173 9.09 3.22 12.41
CA LEU A 173 8.12 2.36 13.12
C LEU A 173 8.52 0.88 13.07
N ALA A 174 8.89 0.38 11.88
CA ALA A 174 9.37 -1.00 11.73
C ALA A 174 10.60 -1.28 12.60
N SER A 175 11.55 -0.33 12.64
CA SER A 175 12.75 -0.44 13.45
C SER A 175 12.45 -0.44 14.96
N GLU A 176 11.51 0.39 15.37
CA GLU A 176 11.07 0.51 16.77
C GLU A 176 10.37 -0.75 17.28
N THR A 177 9.70 -1.53 16.43
CA THR A 177 9.12 -2.83 16.82
C THR A 177 10.18 -3.86 17.17
N GLY A 178 11.41 -3.75 16.67
CA GLY A 178 12.47 -4.75 16.79
C GLY A 178 12.33 -5.94 15.82
N SER A 179 11.20 -6.09 15.14
CA SER A 179 10.95 -7.20 14.20
C SER A 179 11.78 -7.06 12.91
N THR A 180 12.60 -8.06 12.61
CA THR A 180 13.32 -8.14 11.34
C THR A 180 12.36 -8.32 10.18
N PHE A 181 11.30 -9.09 10.36
CA PHE A 181 10.25 -9.29 9.34
C PHE A 181 9.63 -7.95 8.89
N LEU A 182 9.29 -7.07 9.84
CA LEU A 182 8.70 -5.76 9.50
C LEU A 182 9.70 -4.82 8.85
N LYS A 183 10.97 -4.83 9.28
CA LYS A 183 12.02 -4.04 8.64
C LYS A 183 12.25 -4.47 7.19
N ASP A 184 12.37 -5.77 6.97
CA ASP A 184 12.57 -6.32 5.62
C ASP A 184 11.33 -6.08 4.74
N TYR A 185 10.11 -6.15 5.31
CA TYR A 185 8.89 -5.83 4.57
C TYR A 185 8.87 -4.38 4.09
N VAL A 186 9.23 -3.42 4.95
CA VAL A 186 9.29 -2.00 4.55
C VAL A 186 10.42 -1.77 3.53
N ALA A 187 11.59 -2.37 3.74
CA ALA A 187 12.69 -2.27 2.79
C ALA A 187 12.30 -2.84 1.41
N LEU A 188 11.62 -3.98 1.38
CA LEU A 188 11.09 -4.56 0.15
C LEU A 188 10.04 -3.67 -0.53
N GLN A 189 9.17 -3.01 0.24
CA GLN A 189 8.23 -2.01 -0.31
C GLN A 189 8.97 -0.84 -0.98
N ILE A 190 10.03 -0.33 -0.33
CA ILE A 190 10.86 0.74 -0.87
C ILE A 190 11.52 0.29 -2.18
N ASP A 191 12.09 -0.91 -2.22
CA ASP A 191 12.71 -1.45 -3.42
C ASP A 191 11.71 -1.61 -4.58
N ALA A 192 10.51 -2.12 -4.30
CA ALA A 192 9.45 -2.25 -5.29
C ALA A 192 8.97 -0.90 -5.82
N VAL A 193 8.86 0.11 -4.95
CA VAL A 193 8.52 1.49 -5.36
C VAL A 193 9.63 2.10 -6.19
N ASN A 194 10.88 1.96 -5.78
CA ASN A 194 12.04 2.47 -6.52
C ASN A 194 12.14 1.83 -7.90
N LEU A 195 11.95 0.51 -8.00
CA LEU A 195 11.98 -0.21 -9.27
C LEU A 195 10.88 0.27 -10.21
N ARG A 196 9.65 0.43 -9.72
CA ARG A 196 8.53 1.00 -10.49
C ARG A 196 8.80 2.43 -10.91
N THR A 197 9.35 3.26 -10.02
CA THR A 197 9.71 4.64 -10.30
C THR A 197 10.76 4.73 -11.40
N LEU A 198 11.81 3.89 -11.34
CA LEU A 198 12.84 3.79 -12.36
C LEU A 198 12.25 3.50 -13.74
N VAL A 199 11.44 2.43 -13.84
CA VAL A 199 10.87 2.01 -15.12
C VAL A 199 9.95 3.09 -15.70
N ARG A 200 9.08 3.68 -14.87
CA ARG A 200 8.17 4.76 -15.31
C ARG A 200 8.93 6.00 -15.75
N ALA A 201 9.88 6.49 -14.94
CA ALA A 201 10.65 7.68 -15.23
C ALA A 201 11.49 7.54 -16.52
N ARG A 202 12.15 6.39 -16.69
CA ARG A 202 12.92 6.10 -17.93
C ARG A 202 12.05 6.06 -19.17
N ARG A 203 10.86 5.45 -19.08
CA ARG A 203 9.90 5.40 -20.20
C ARG A 203 9.28 6.75 -20.53
N MET A 204 9.16 7.62 -19.53
CA MET A 204 8.68 8.99 -19.73
C MET A 204 9.78 9.96 -20.18
N GLY A 205 11.05 9.50 -20.26
CA GLY A 205 12.19 10.37 -20.61
C GLY A 205 12.51 11.40 -19.54
N CYS A 206 12.18 11.10 -18.26
CA CYS A 206 12.50 12.03 -17.17
C CYS A 206 14.01 12.22 -17.00
N GLU A 207 14.39 13.43 -16.63
CA GLU A 207 15.77 13.79 -16.31
C GLU A 207 16.27 13.05 -15.07
N ASP A 208 17.58 12.81 -15.01
CA ASP A 208 18.21 12.06 -13.92
C ASP A 208 18.05 12.73 -12.54
N ASP A 209 17.92 14.04 -12.48
CA ASP A 209 17.72 14.80 -11.24
C ASP A 209 16.30 14.56 -10.67
N VAL A 210 15.30 14.54 -11.54
CA VAL A 210 13.91 14.22 -11.16
C VAL A 210 13.83 12.77 -10.66
N LEU A 211 14.46 11.84 -11.37
CA LEU A 211 14.55 10.45 -10.94
C LEU A 211 15.25 10.31 -9.58
N ALA A 212 16.37 11.02 -9.37
CA ALA A 212 17.07 11.00 -8.10
C ALA A 212 16.23 11.53 -6.94
N ALA A 213 15.46 12.59 -7.17
CA ALA A 213 14.55 13.16 -6.17
C ALA A 213 13.41 12.19 -5.81
N ALA A 214 12.95 11.39 -6.78
CA ALA A 214 11.87 10.42 -6.61
C ALA A 214 12.31 9.10 -5.96
N MET A 215 13.61 8.79 -5.91
CA MET A 215 14.13 7.57 -5.28
C MET A 215 14.06 7.65 -3.76
N LEU A 216 13.55 6.60 -3.15
CA LEU A 216 13.38 6.46 -1.71
C LEU A 216 14.62 5.79 -1.08
N PRO A 217 15.13 6.30 0.04
CA PRO A 217 16.18 5.63 0.81
C PRO A 217 15.62 4.50 1.68
N GLY A 218 16.45 3.54 2.06
CA GLY A 218 16.10 2.53 3.07
C GLY A 218 15.67 1.16 2.54
N GLY A 219 15.68 0.95 1.23
CA GLY A 219 15.54 -0.39 0.64
C GLY A 219 16.80 -1.25 0.82
N HIS A 220 16.70 -2.54 0.50
CA HIS A 220 17.85 -3.45 0.44
C HIS A 220 18.79 -3.06 -0.73
N ILE A 221 18.21 -2.55 -1.83
CA ILE A 221 18.94 -2.11 -3.01
C ILE A 221 19.24 -0.62 -2.87
N PRO A 222 20.52 -0.20 -2.85
CA PRO A 222 20.86 1.22 -2.75
C PRO A 222 20.24 2.03 -3.89
N ALA A 223 19.46 3.05 -3.56
CA ALA A 223 18.75 3.89 -4.54
C ALA A 223 19.71 4.51 -5.61
N GLY A 224 20.93 4.87 -5.21
CA GLY A 224 21.95 5.39 -6.13
C GLY A 224 22.39 4.37 -7.19
N GLN A 225 22.42 3.09 -6.87
CA GLN A 225 22.76 2.02 -7.82
C GLN A 225 21.58 1.77 -8.78
N LEU A 226 20.36 1.73 -8.27
CA LEU A 226 19.16 1.60 -9.10
C LEU A 226 19.03 2.74 -10.12
N LYS A 227 19.28 3.98 -9.70
CA LYS A 227 19.20 5.15 -10.58
C LYS A 227 20.04 4.98 -11.87
N GLY A 228 21.25 4.42 -11.74
CA GLY A 228 22.19 4.20 -12.85
C GLY A 228 21.97 2.90 -13.62
N ALA A 229 21.15 1.98 -13.11
CA ALA A 229 21.03 0.63 -13.63
C ALA A 229 20.26 0.56 -14.97
N ARG A 230 20.69 -0.32 -15.85
CA ARG A 230 20.05 -0.64 -17.15
C ARG A 230 20.33 -2.08 -17.53
N GLY A 231 19.44 -2.70 -18.30
CA GLY A 231 19.63 -4.05 -18.84
C GLY A 231 20.13 -5.07 -17.80
N ASP A 232 21.14 -5.83 -18.14
CA ASP A 232 21.71 -6.88 -17.29
C ASP A 232 22.22 -6.38 -15.93
N HIS A 233 22.65 -5.11 -15.84
CA HIS A 233 23.05 -4.53 -14.56
C HIS A 233 21.85 -4.37 -13.61
N LEU A 234 20.68 -4.01 -14.11
CA LEU A 234 19.45 -3.94 -13.30
C LEU A 234 19.07 -5.32 -12.77
N SER A 235 19.08 -6.35 -13.62
CA SER A 235 18.83 -7.73 -13.23
C SER A 235 19.84 -8.22 -12.17
N SER A 236 21.12 -7.85 -12.30
CA SER A 236 22.15 -8.19 -11.30
C SER A 236 21.89 -7.58 -9.94
N LEU A 237 21.37 -6.34 -9.88
CA LEU A 237 21.08 -5.64 -8.61
C LEU A 237 19.91 -6.28 -7.85
N THR A 238 18.96 -6.86 -8.56
CA THR A 238 17.80 -7.53 -7.97
C THR A 238 18.05 -9.02 -7.71
N HIS A 239 19.11 -9.59 -8.29
CA HIS A 239 19.42 -11.01 -8.16
C HIS A 239 19.58 -11.46 -6.71
N GLY A 240 18.88 -12.55 -6.36
CA GLY A 240 18.88 -13.08 -5.00
C GLY A 240 18.04 -12.27 -3.99
N THR A 241 17.37 -11.21 -4.42
CA THR A 241 16.36 -10.48 -3.63
C THR A 241 14.98 -11.05 -3.89
N PRO A 242 13.96 -10.70 -3.06
CA PRO A 242 12.57 -11.04 -3.36
C PRO A 242 12.00 -10.39 -4.65
N LEU A 243 12.76 -9.50 -5.31
CA LEU A 243 12.39 -8.84 -6.58
C LEU A 243 13.24 -9.33 -7.77
N ASP A 244 13.79 -10.52 -7.71
CA ASP A 244 14.67 -11.06 -8.76
C ASP A 244 13.95 -11.10 -10.13
N SER A 245 12.80 -11.75 -10.19
CA SER A 245 11.99 -11.83 -11.42
C SER A 245 11.45 -10.47 -11.88
N GLU A 246 11.14 -9.58 -10.96
CA GLU A 246 10.66 -8.23 -11.25
C GLU A 246 11.77 -7.34 -11.83
N GLY A 247 13.00 -7.55 -11.40
CA GLY A 247 14.18 -6.90 -11.98
C GLY A 247 14.44 -7.32 -13.41
N GLU A 248 14.31 -8.61 -13.73
CA GLU A 248 14.38 -9.11 -15.11
C GLU A 248 13.27 -8.53 -15.99
N LEU A 249 12.03 -8.46 -15.49
CA LEU A 249 10.90 -7.84 -16.17
C LEU A 249 11.15 -6.36 -16.42
N ALA A 250 11.66 -5.65 -15.43
CA ALA A 250 12.01 -4.23 -15.54
C ALA A 250 13.07 -4.00 -16.61
N ALA A 251 14.14 -4.82 -16.64
CA ALA A 251 15.19 -4.75 -17.67
C ALA A 251 14.59 -4.93 -19.07
N LYS A 252 13.78 -5.97 -19.27
CA LYS A 252 13.09 -6.22 -20.57
C LYS A 252 12.19 -5.04 -20.99
N LEU A 253 11.44 -4.46 -20.04
CA LEU A 253 10.56 -3.31 -20.32
C LEU A 253 11.33 -2.05 -20.72
N LEU A 254 12.53 -1.86 -20.18
CA LEU A 254 13.39 -0.74 -20.55
C LEU A 254 14.02 -0.91 -21.93
N ASP A 255 14.35 -2.16 -22.32
CA ASP A 255 15.00 -2.48 -23.58
C ASP A 255 14.00 -2.58 -24.76
N SER A 256 12.88 -3.28 -24.55
CA SER A 256 11.93 -3.62 -25.63
C SER A 256 10.56 -2.93 -25.53
N GLY A 257 10.30 -2.21 -24.44
CA GLY A 257 8.99 -1.61 -24.19
C GLY A 257 7.95 -2.63 -23.73
N GLY A 258 6.66 -2.30 -23.86
CA GLY A 258 5.55 -3.18 -23.46
C GLY A 258 4.63 -2.54 -22.41
N GLY A 259 3.62 -3.28 -21.95
CA GLY A 259 2.66 -2.83 -20.92
C GLY A 259 3.26 -2.86 -19.51
N LEU A 260 2.92 -1.87 -18.69
CA LEU A 260 3.39 -1.81 -17.28
C LEU A 260 2.56 -2.69 -16.34
N THR A 261 1.36 -3.08 -16.74
CA THR A 261 0.38 -3.73 -15.84
C THR A 261 0.91 -5.04 -15.25
N GLU A 262 1.54 -5.87 -16.06
CA GLU A 262 2.11 -7.14 -15.61
C GLU A 262 3.27 -6.92 -14.63
N PHE A 263 4.16 -6.01 -14.95
CA PHE A 263 5.29 -5.64 -14.08
C PHE A 263 4.83 -5.04 -12.75
N GLU A 264 3.87 -4.13 -12.78
CA GLU A 264 3.33 -3.53 -11.56
C GLU A 264 2.62 -4.56 -10.68
N ARG A 265 1.90 -5.50 -11.32
CA ARG A 265 1.30 -6.63 -10.63
C ARG A 265 2.35 -7.53 -9.99
N ALA A 266 3.40 -7.89 -10.72
CA ALA A 266 4.47 -8.72 -10.22
C ALA A 266 5.14 -8.10 -8.98
N CYS A 267 5.43 -6.81 -8.98
CA CYS A 267 5.96 -6.10 -7.81
C CYS A 267 5.01 -6.19 -6.58
N ASP A 268 3.70 -6.07 -6.78
CA ASP A 268 2.73 -6.21 -5.70
C ASP A 268 2.62 -7.67 -5.23
N ASP A 269 2.70 -8.63 -6.14
CA ASP A 269 2.67 -10.07 -5.86
C ASP A 269 3.92 -10.51 -5.08
N ALA A 270 5.09 -9.92 -5.34
CA ALA A 270 6.31 -10.15 -4.56
C ALA A 270 6.13 -9.70 -3.10
N LEU A 271 5.51 -8.53 -2.87
CA LEU A 271 5.18 -8.05 -1.52
C LEU A 271 4.21 -9.00 -0.81
N MET A 272 3.20 -9.50 -1.51
CA MET A 272 2.25 -10.46 -0.95
C MET A 272 2.92 -11.79 -0.65
N SER A 273 3.77 -12.29 -1.53
CA SER A 273 4.56 -13.52 -1.31
C SER A 273 5.44 -13.42 -0.06
N TYR A 274 6.00 -12.23 0.20
CA TYR A 274 6.73 -11.99 1.44
C TYR A 274 5.80 -12.10 2.66
N LEU A 275 4.65 -11.44 2.65
CA LEU A 275 3.68 -11.48 3.75
C LEU A 275 3.10 -12.86 3.99
N GLN A 276 2.92 -13.68 2.95
CA GLN A 276 2.45 -15.08 3.08
C GLN A 276 3.38 -15.95 3.94
N ARG A 277 4.64 -15.57 4.13
CA ARG A 277 5.55 -16.26 5.04
C ARG A 277 5.04 -16.27 6.49
N ALA A 278 4.26 -15.24 6.88
CA ALA A 278 3.63 -15.14 8.20
C ALA A 278 2.66 -16.30 8.50
N ARG A 279 2.06 -16.93 7.47
CA ARG A 279 1.16 -18.08 7.63
C ARG A 279 1.82 -19.30 8.27
N ARG A 280 3.15 -19.38 8.23
CA ARG A 280 3.93 -20.47 8.84
C ARG A 280 4.36 -20.14 10.26
N THR A 281 4.08 -18.94 10.73
CA THR A 281 4.44 -18.48 12.08
C THR A 281 3.23 -18.68 13.00
N PRO A 282 3.36 -19.44 14.09
CA PRO A 282 2.23 -19.73 14.98
C PRO A 282 1.78 -18.48 15.75
N PHE A 283 2.71 -17.63 16.17
CA PHE A 283 2.44 -16.36 16.86
C PHE A 283 3.64 -15.43 16.74
N GLY A 284 3.36 -14.12 16.68
CA GLY A 284 4.40 -13.09 16.52
C GLY A 284 3.84 -11.83 15.83
N PRO A 285 4.65 -10.78 15.73
CA PRO A 285 4.30 -9.56 15.01
C PRO A 285 4.04 -9.83 13.50
N GLU A 286 4.66 -10.89 12.94
CA GLU A 286 4.49 -11.33 11.56
C GLU A 286 3.03 -11.68 11.26
N VAL A 287 2.35 -12.38 12.19
CA VAL A 287 0.94 -12.79 12.01
C VAL A 287 0.04 -11.56 11.91
N VAL A 288 0.29 -10.55 12.76
CA VAL A 288 -0.46 -9.30 12.72
C VAL A 288 -0.24 -8.57 11.39
N ALA A 289 1.01 -8.46 10.95
CA ALA A 289 1.37 -7.82 9.69
C ALA A 289 0.82 -8.58 8.48
N GLY A 290 0.94 -9.91 8.48
CA GLY A 290 0.40 -10.79 7.43
C GLY A 290 -1.11 -10.59 7.26
N TYR A 291 -1.85 -10.61 8.37
CA TYR A 291 -3.31 -10.41 8.34
C TYR A 291 -3.70 -9.00 7.87
N LEU A 292 -3.03 -7.95 8.36
CA LEU A 292 -3.28 -6.59 7.89
C LEU A 292 -3.00 -6.45 6.39
N GLY A 293 -1.87 -6.99 5.92
CA GLY A 293 -1.54 -6.99 4.50
C GLY A 293 -2.53 -7.78 3.65
N ALA A 294 -3.00 -8.93 4.15
CA ALA A 294 -4.03 -9.74 3.50
C ALA A 294 -5.34 -8.95 3.32
N LYS A 295 -5.78 -8.24 4.36
CA LYS A 295 -6.99 -7.40 4.29
C LYS A 295 -6.83 -6.20 3.37
N GLU A 296 -5.66 -5.58 3.32
CA GLU A 296 -5.38 -4.49 2.36
C GLU A 296 -5.40 -4.97 0.91
N ALA A 297 -4.87 -6.17 0.65
CA ALA A 297 -4.95 -6.79 -0.68
C ALA A 297 -6.40 -7.15 -1.04
N GLU A 298 -7.17 -7.67 -0.09
CA GLU A 298 -8.61 -7.95 -0.25
C GLU A 298 -9.37 -6.66 -0.62
N PHE A 299 -9.17 -5.55 0.10
CA PHE A 299 -9.82 -4.27 -0.23
C PHE A 299 -9.46 -3.80 -1.65
N THR A 300 -8.22 -4.01 -2.07
CA THR A 300 -7.76 -3.67 -3.42
C THR A 300 -8.42 -4.57 -4.47
N ALA A 301 -8.49 -5.87 -4.22
CA ALA A 301 -9.13 -6.83 -5.13
C ALA A 301 -10.64 -6.55 -5.27
N VAL A 302 -11.34 -6.35 -4.16
CA VAL A 302 -12.78 -6.01 -4.15
C VAL A 302 -13.05 -4.73 -4.93
N ARG A 303 -12.27 -3.67 -4.68
CA ARG A 303 -12.38 -2.41 -5.44
C ARG A 303 -12.16 -2.65 -6.93
N THR A 304 -11.11 -3.38 -7.30
CA THR A 304 -10.77 -3.65 -8.71
C THR A 304 -11.90 -4.40 -9.41
N ILE A 305 -12.43 -5.44 -8.79
CA ILE A 305 -13.51 -6.26 -9.36
C ILE A 305 -14.79 -5.44 -9.50
N LEU A 306 -15.27 -4.84 -8.41
CA LEU A 306 -16.56 -4.14 -8.41
C LEU A 306 -16.54 -2.88 -9.26
N SER A 307 -15.47 -2.07 -9.22
CA SER A 307 -15.36 -0.91 -10.10
C SER A 307 -15.26 -1.30 -11.56
N GLY A 308 -14.56 -2.39 -11.89
CA GLY A 308 -14.50 -2.94 -13.23
C GLY A 308 -15.87 -3.39 -13.73
N LYS A 309 -16.63 -4.12 -12.90
CA LYS A 309 -17.98 -4.58 -13.26
C LYS A 309 -18.98 -3.43 -13.42
N ILE A 310 -18.95 -2.45 -12.50
CA ILE A 310 -19.79 -1.25 -12.60
C ILE A 310 -19.48 -0.45 -13.88
N ALA A 311 -18.22 -0.39 -14.26
CA ALA A 311 -17.78 0.28 -15.49
C ALA A 311 -17.98 -0.57 -16.77
N GLY A 312 -18.46 -1.81 -16.68
CA GLY A 312 -18.66 -2.71 -17.82
C GLY A 312 -17.35 -3.22 -18.45
N ILE A 313 -16.26 -3.27 -17.69
CA ILE A 313 -14.97 -3.80 -18.15
C ILE A 313 -15.08 -5.32 -18.32
N ALA A 314 -14.46 -5.86 -19.37
CA ALA A 314 -14.45 -7.30 -19.64
C ALA A 314 -13.79 -8.09 -18.49
N ALA A 315 -14.32 -9.30 -18.23
CA ALA A 315 -13.83 -10.15 -17.14
C ALA A 315 -12.31 -10.44 -17.24
N GLU A 316 -11.80 -10.63 -18.46
CA GLU A 316 -10.38 -10.87 -18.73
C GLU A 316 -9.50 -9.69 -18.33
N ASP A 317 -9.95 -8.46 -18.60
CA ASP A 317 -9.23 -7.24 -18.24
C ASP A 317 -9.24 -7.01 -16.73
N ILE A 318 -10.33 -7.40 -16.04
CA ILE A 318 -10.39 -7.37 -14.58
C ILE A 318 -9.39 -8.39 -14.01
N ARG A 319 -9.38 -9.64 -14.53
CA ARG A 319 -8.41 -10.68 -14.11
C ARG A 319 -6.97 -10.24 -14.29
N ALA A 320 -6.65 -9.62 -15.42
CA ALA A 320 -5.30 -9.13 -15.70
C ALA A 320 -4.78 -8.09 -14.67
N ARG A 321 -5.69 -7.41 -13.99
CA ARG A 321 -5.38 -6.38 -12.98
C ARG A 321 -5.37 -6.90 -11.56
N LEU A 322 -5.89 -8.11 -11.31
CA LEU A 322 -5.89 -8.68 -9.97
C LEU A 322 -4.47 -9.00 -9.49
N ARG A 323 -4.26 -8.78 -8.21
CA ARG A 323 -3.05 -9.12 -7.48
C ARG A 323 -3.19 -10.49 -6.83
N MET A 324 -2.07 -11.07 -6.44
CA MET A 324 -2.03 -12.33 -5.69
C MET A 324 -2.86 -12.22 -4.40
N SER A 325 -3.66 -13.25 -4.13
CA SER A 325 -4.35 -13.39 -2.84
C SER A 325 -3.38 -13.83 -1.74
N TYR A 326 -3.70 -13.52 -0.50
CA TYR A 326 -2.96 -14.01 0.65
C TYR A 326 -3.19 -15.51 0.91
N LEU A 327 -4.38 -16.05 0.57
CA LEU A 327 -4.79 -17.46 0.73
C LEU A 327 -4.62 -18.27 -0.55
#